data_4a78043b919e0d06274caa0e1d5a701c
#
_entry.id   4a78043b919e0d06274caa0e1d5a701c
#
_cell.length_a   1.000
_cell.length_b   1.000
_cell.length_c   1.000
_cell.angle_alpha   90.00
_cell.angle_beta   90.00
_cell.angle_gamma   90.00
#
_symmetry.space_group_name_H-M   'P 1'
#
loop_
_entity.id
_entity.type
_entity.pdbx_description
1 polymer ?
#
loop_
_entity_poly.entity_id
_entity_poly.type
_entity_poly.pdbx_seq_one_letter_code
_entity_poly.pdbx_strand_id
1 'polypeptide(L)' 'MNVSELINILRKFPPDALIVTEGYETGYEPVKRIQLIKVETNTRKEWWDGKYEISDKTDAIEVVFLNAETKADRK' A
#
# COMPACT_ATOMS: atom_id res chain seq x y z
N MET A 1 7.18 -7.79 -4.97
CA MET A 1 8.12 -6.63 -4.95
C MET A 1 8.47 -6.30 -3.52
N ASN A 2 9.74 -6.10 -3.24
CA ASN A 2 10.19 -5.67 -1.92
C ASN A 2 10.70 -4.22 -1.96
N VAL A 3 11.10 -3.69 -0.80
CA VAL A 3 11.55 -2.30 -0.68
C VAL A 3 12.75 -2.01 -1.58
N SER A 4 13.75 -2.89 -1.60
CA SER A 4 14.95 -2.70 -2.43
C SER A 4 14.63 -2.63 -3.92
N GLU A 5 13.75 -3.51 -4.37
CA GLU A 5 13.32 -3.53 -5.76
C GLU A 5 12.57 -2.25 -6.13
N LEU A 6 11.69 -1.79 -5.24
CA LEU A 6 10.96 -0.55 -5.47
C LEU A 6 11.88 0.67 -5.53
N ILE A 7 12.86 0.74 -4.62
CA ILE A 7 13.83 1.83 -4.63
C ILE A 7 14.56 1.89 -5.98
N ASN A 8 15.02 0.75 -6.48
CA ASN A 8 15.73 0.71 -7.77
C ASN A 8 14.84 1.16 -8.93
N ILE A 9 13.57 0.79 -8.91
CA ILE A 9 12.61 1.22 -9.93
C ILE A 9 12.38 2.73 -9.85
N LEU A 10 12.16 3.24 -8.64
CA LEU A 10 11.85 4.66 -8.45
C LEU A 10 12.99 5.59 -8.86
N ARG A 11 14.23 5.12 -8.78
CA ARG A 11 15.40 5.91 -9.21
C ARG A 11 15.36 6.26 -10.69
N LYS A 12 14.57 5.56 -11.48
CA LYS A 12 14.45 5.80 -12.93
C LYS A 12 13.47 6.91 -13.27
N PHE A 13 12.78 7.46 -12.29
CA PHE A 13 11.76 8.49 -12.50
C PHE A 13 12.20 9.81 -11.89
N PRO A 14 11.58 10.93 -12.34
CA PRO A 14 11.93 12.24 -11.79
C PRO A 14 11.67 12.27 -10.28
N PRO A 15 12.64 12.78 -9.49
CA PRO A 15 12.50 12.76 -8.02
C PRO A 15 11.36 13.63 -7.50
N ASP A 16 10.91 14.59 -8.28
CA ASP A 16 9.80 15.49 -7.90
C ASP A 16 8.44 14.97 -8.32
N ALA A 17 8.37 13.83 -9.02
CA ALA A 17 7.10 13.26 -9.44
C ALA A 17 6.28 12.82 -8.23
N LEU A 18 5.01 13.16 -8.23
CA LEU A 18 4.09 12.77 -7.15
C LEU A 18 3.83 11.27 -7.20
N ILE A 19 3.82 10.63 -6.03
CA ILE A 19 3.47 9.21 -5.90
C ILE A 19 1.97 9.10 -5.64
N VAL A 20 1.29 8.34 -6.48
CA VAL A 20 -0.14 8.06 -6.32
C VAL A 20 -0.37 6.55 -6.32
N THR A 21 -1.52 6.16 -5.82
CA THR A 21 -1.98 4.78 -5.88
C THR A 21 -3.41 4.76 -6.39
N GLU A 22 -3.93 3.59 -6.65
CA GLU A 22 -5.30 3.46 -7.14
C GLU A 22 -6.28 4.02 -6.11
N GLY A 23 -7.17 4.88 -6.58
CA GLY A 23 -8.23 5.42 -5.76
C GLY A 23 -9.55 4.72 -6.03
N TYR A 24 -10.60 5.39 -5.62
CA TYR A 24 -11.95 4.89 -5.82
C TYR A 24 -12.34 5.03 -7.29
N GLU A 25 -13.00 4.00 -7.79
CA GLU A 25 -13.41 3.89 -9.19
C GLU A 25 -12.20 3.99 -10.13
N THR A 26 -12.17 4.95 -11.03
CA THR A 26 -11.09 5.07 -12.03
C THR A 26 -10.08 6.16 -11.68
N GLY A 27 -10.19 6.74 -10.48
CA GLY A 27 -9.29 7.81 -10.06
C GLY A 27 -8.04 7.30 -9.37
N TYR A 28 -7.20 8.26 -8.98
CA TYR A 28 -5.97 8.00 -8.25
C TYR A 28 -5.95 8.89 -7.00
N GLU A 29 -5.32 8.39 -5.96
CA GLU A 29 -5.17 9.12 -4.72
C GLU A 29 -3.69 9.29 -4.38
N PRO A 30 -3.28 10.44 -3.82
CA PRO A 30 -1.91 10.61 -3.36
C PRO A 30 -1.59 9.63 -2.24
N VAL A 31 -0.35 9.21 -2.17
CA VAL A 31 0.14 8.46 -1.01
C VAL A 31 0.36 9.47 0.12
N LYS A 32 -0.34 9.28 1.24
CA LYS A 32 -0.30 10.20 2.38
C LYS A 32 0.71 9.74 3.43
N ARG A 33 0.75 8.44 3.70
CA ARG A 33 1.63 7.88 4.74
C ARG A 33 2.21 6.57 4.24
N ILE A 34 3.37 6.23 4.78
CA ILE A 34 4.00 4.93 4.52
C ILE A 34 4.22 4.30 5.89
N GLN A 35 3.70 3.09 6.08
CA GLN A 35 3.70 2.42 7.37
C GLN A 35 4.17 0.99 7.25
N LEU A 36 4.83 0.51 8.30
CA LEU A 36 5.13 -0.91 8.44
C LEU A 36 3.98 -1.54 9.23
N ILE A 37 3.34 -2.53 8.64
CA ILE A 37 2.23 -3.25 9.28
C ILE A 37 2.47 -4.74 9.22
N LYS A 38 1.75 -5.49 10.05
CA LYS A 38 1.81 -6.95 10.07
C LYS A 38 0.54 -7.52 9.46
N VAL A 39 0.71 -8.49 8.58
CA VAL A 39 -0.41 -9.11 7.85
C VAL A 39 -0.26 -10.61 7.79
N GLU A 40 -1.37 -11.28 7.51
CA GLU A 40 -1.41 -12.69 7.18
C GLU A 40 -2.20 -12.88 5.90
N THR A 41 -2.06 -14.05 5.29
CA THR A 41 -2.82 -14.36 4.07
C THR A 41 -4.30 -14.40 4.41
N ASN A 42 -5.08 -13.66 3.62
CA ASN A 42 -6.52 -13.65 3.74
C ASN A 42 -7.06 -14.97 3.20
N THR A 43 -7.82 -15.70 4.02
CA THR A 43 -8.39 -16.98 3.62
C THR A 43 -9.75 -16.85 2.95
N ARG A 44 -10.36 -15.66 2.96
CA ARG A 44 -11.60 -15.41 2.23
C ARG A 44 -11.35 -15.46 0.73
N LYS A 45 -12.30 -15.97 -0.01
CA LYS A 45 -12.08 -16.23 -1.43
C LYS A 45 -12.91 -15.36 -2.35
N GLU A 46 -13.51 -14.31 -1.80
CA GLU A 46 -14.29 -13.40 -2.62
C GLU A 46 -13.37 -12.52 -3.46
N TRP A 47 -13.77 -12.23 -4.69
CA TRP A 47 -12.91 -11.48 -5.63
C TRP A 47 -12.56 -10.06 -5.15
N TRP A 48 -13.38 -9.50 -4.27
CA TRP A 48 -13.14 -8.14 -3.73
C TRP A 48 -12.25 -8.15 -2.51
N ASP A 49 -11.95 -9.30 -1.94
CA ASP A 49 -11.06 -9.39 -0.78
C ASP A 49 -9.60 -9.32 -1.22
N GLY A 50 -8.80 -8.54 -0.52
CA GLY A 50 -7.36 -8.49 -0.76
C GLY A 50 -6.69 -9.79 -0.33
N LYS A 51 -5.48 -10.00 -0.84
CA LYS A 51 -4.69 -11.19 -0.53
C LYS A 51 -4.27 -11.27 0.93
N TYR A 52 -4.09 -10.12 1.56
CA TYR A 52 -3.59 -10.02 2.94
C TYR A 52 -4.56 -9.25 3.81
N GLU A 53 -4.55 -9.55 5.10
CA GLU A 53 -5.31 -8.81 6.10
C GLU A 53 -4.44 -8.56 7.32
N ILE A 54 -4.80 -7.53 8.09
CA ILE A 54 -4.10 -7.17 9.34
C ILE A 54 -4.10 -8.36 10.28
N SER A 55 -2.96 -8.60 10.93
CA SER A 55 -2.81 -9.69 11.88
C SER A 55 -1.87 -9.27 13.00
N ASP A 56 -2.19 -9.71 14.22
CA ASP A 56 -1.33 -9.55 15.40
C ASP A 56 -0.69 -10.88 15.83
N LYS A 57 -0.81 -11.89 15.00
CA LYS A 57 -0.24 -13.22 15.31
C LYS A 57 1.29 -13.16 15.27
N THR A 58 1.93 -14.06 16.02
CA THR A 58 3.39 -14.07 16.11
C THR A 58 4.07 -14.43 14.79
N ASP A 59 3.38 -15.16 13.93
CA ASP A 59 3.90 -15.55 12.61
C ASP A 59 3.47 -14.62 11.47
N ALA A 60 2.83 -13.51 11.82
CA ALA A 60 2.45 -12.51 10.81
C ALA A 60 3.69 -11.90 10.17
N ILE A 61 3.59 -11.58 8.88
CA ILE A 61 4.70 -10.97 8.14
C ILE A 61 4.61 -9.46 8.17
N GLU A 62 5.77 -8.82 8.18
CA GLU A 62 5.83 -7.35 8.11
C GLU A 62 5.83 -6.91 6.66
N VAL A 63 4.98 -5.95 6.34
CA VAL A 63 4.87 -5.38 4.99
C VAL A 63 4.83 -3.87 5.06
N VAL A 64 5.26 -3.23 3.97
CA VAL A 64 5.18 -1.77 3.84
C VAL A 64 3.86 -1.43 3.15
N PHE A 65 3.06 -0.62 3.82
CA PHE A 65 1.76 -0.19 3.32
C PHE A 65 1.82 1.25 2.83
N LEU A 66 1.49 1.45 1.55
CA LEU A 66 1.39 2.79 0.96
C LEU A 66 -0.03 3.28 1.18
N ASN A 67 -0.20 4.14 2.18
CA ASN A 67 -1.51 4.56 2.65
C ASN A 67 -1.99 5.77 1.85
N ALA A 68 -3.11 5.60 1.14
CA ALA A 68 -3.69 6.66 0.33
C ALA A 68 -4.28 7.77 1.19
N GLU A 69 -4.33 8.98 0.63
CA GLU A 69 -5.07 10.07 1.21
C GLU A 69 -6.56 9.74 1.26
N THR A 70 -7.21 10.05 2.39
CA THR A 70 -8.64 9.81 2.56
C THR A 70 -9.39 11.14 2.48
N LYS A 71 -10.72 11.08 2.46
CA LYS A 71 -11.55 12.29 2.51
C LYS A 71 -11.31 13.09 3.79
N ALA A 72 -10.97 12.41 4.89
CA ALA A 72 -10.66 13.08 6.15
C ALA A 72 -9.36 13.90 6.05
N ASP A 73 -8.42 13.48 5.21
CA ASP A 73 -7.17 14.20 5.00
C ASP A 73 -7.34 15.43 4.12
N ARG A 74 -8.37 15.43 3.28
CA ARG A 74 -8.67 16.56 2.39
C ARG A 74 -9.58 17.55 3.11
N LYS A 75 -9.19 18.81 3.08
CA LYS A 75 -10.00 19.87 3.70
C LYS A 75 -10.10 21.08 2.79
#